data_29b32fde1d0fecb814eb03ae860700c9
#
_entry.id   29b32fde1d0fecb814eb03ae860700c9
#
_cell.length_a   1.000
_cell.length_b   1.000
_cell.length_c   1.000
_cell.angle_alpha   90.00
_cell.angle_beta   90.00
_cell.angle_gamma   90.00
#
_symmetry.space_group_name_H-M   'P 1'
#
loop_
_entity.id
_entity.type
_entity.pdbx_description
1 polymer ?
#
loop_
_entity_poly.entity_id
_entity_poly.type
_entity_poly.pdbx_seq_one_letter_code
_entity_poly.pdbx_strand_id
1 'polypeptide(L)'
;VTDSTVSELYLREVAEILSSCCSSVISYVFPAGEAHKNLSTVQKLYERLILERFDRSDMLVALGGGVVGDLCGFAAATYLRGISFIQIPTTLLSQVDSSIGGKTGVDFDSYKNMVGAFHMPKLVYTNIRTLLTLPDNEFAAGLGEVIKHGLIRDREYYDWLLSHAGEIEARDLT
;
A
#
# COMPACT_ATOMS: atom_id res chain seq x y z
N VAL A 1 1.74 1.22 -9.78
CA VAL A 1 2.96 1.43 -8.96
C VAL A 1 3.06 0.29 -7.97
N THR A 2 4.21 -0.37 -7.93
CA THR A 2 4.47 -1.50 -7.04
C THR A 2 5.97 -1.61 -6.76
N ASP A 3 6.36 -2.45 -5.82
CA ASP A 3 7.76 -2.78 -5.57
C ASP A 3 8.18 -4.12 -6.22
N SER A 4 9.49 -4.39 -6.21
CA SER A 4 10.07 -5.58 -6.85
C SER A 4 9.58 -6.91 -6.28
N THR A 5 9.22 -6.98 -4.99
CA THR A 5 8.70 -8.20 -4.36
C THR A 5 7.24 -8.44 -4.75
N VAL A 6 6.40 -7.43 -4.62
CA VAL A 6 4.97 -7.54 -4.89
C VAL A 6 4.69 -7.69 -6.39
N SER A 7 5.55 -7.12 -7.24
CA SER A 7 5.41 -7.22 -8.70
C SER A 7 5.50 -8.67 -9.20
N GLU A 8 6.36 -9.48 -8.63
CA GLU A 8 6.51 -10.90 -8.99
C GLU A 8 5.27 -11.73 -8.63
N LEU A 9 4.56 -11.32 -7.57
CA LEU A 9 3.41 -12.05 -7.04
C LEU A 9 2.09 -11.67 -7.73
N TYR A 10 1.86 -10.37 -7.95
CA TYR A 10 0.51 -9.88 -8.25
C TYR A 10 0.40 -8.93 -9.45
N LEU A 11 1.51 -8.34 -9.93
CA LEU A 11 1.44 -7.29 -10.95
C LEU A 11 0.74 -7.75 -12.22
N ARG A 12 1.06 -8.97 -12.70
CA ARG A 12 0.48 -9.50 -13.94
C ARG A 12 -1.03 -9.60 -13.86
N GLU A 13 -1.54 -10.23 -12.81
CA GLU A 13 -3.00 -10.43 -12.62
C GLU A 13 -3.73 -9.10 -12.52
N VAL A 14 -3.20 -8.17 -11.69
CA VAL A 14 -3.82 -6.85 -11.52
C VAL A 14 -3.76 -6.04 -12.82
N ALA A 15 -2.67 -6.07 -13.56
CA ALA A 15 -2.55 -5.38 -14.84
C ALA A 15 -3.51 -5.93 -15.90
N GLU A 16 -3.69 -7.26 -15.97
CA GLU A 16 -4.65 -7.90 -16.87
C GLU A 16 -6.09 -7.45 -16.54
N ILE A 17 -6.46 -7.46 -15.26
CA ILE A 17 -7.80 -7.00 -14.82
C ILE A 17 -8.01 -5.52 -15.18
N LEU A 18 -7.04 -4.65 -14.87
CA LEU A 18 -7.16 -3.23 -15.18
C LEU A 18 -7.20 -2.97 -16.69
N SER A 19 -6.47 -3.73 -17.50
CA SER A 19 -6.47 -3.61 -18.96
C SER A 19 -7.80 -3.98 -19.59
N SER A 20 -8.65 -4.73 -18.89
CA SER A 20 -9.99 -5.05 -19.36
C SER A 20 -10.99 -3.89 -19.25
N CYS A 21 -10.69 -2.88 -18.42
CA CYS A 21 -11.59 -1.75 -18.13
C CYS A 21 -10.97 -0.36 -18.33
N CYS A 22 -9.65 -0.29 -18.57
CA CYS A 22 -8.93 0.96 -18.80
C CYS A 22 -8.42 1.02 -20.25
N SER A 23 -8.33 2.22 -20.82
CA SER A 23 -7.82 2.43 -22.18
C SER A 23 -6.31 2.16 -22.29
N SER A 24 -5.57 2.37 -21.22
CA SER A 24 -4.14 2.10 -21.12
C SER A 24 -3.76 1.78 -19.68
N VAL A 25 -2.84 0.85 -19.49
CA VAL A 25 -2.28 0.48 -18.18
C VAL A 25 -0.75 0.45 -18.27
N ILE A 26 -0.09 1.20 -17.41
CA ILE A 26 1.37 1.31 -17.38
C ILE A 26 1.85 0.91 -15.99
N SER A 27 2.89 0.09 -15.96
CA SER A 27 3.50 -0.35 -14.71
C SER A 27 4.74 0.47 -14.38
N TYR A 28 4.90 0.78 -13.09
CA TYR A 28 6.13 1.30 -12.53
C TYR A 28 6.53 0.44 -11.32
N VAL A 29 7.71 -0.15 -11.39
CA VAL A 29 8.25 -1.03 -10.35
C VAL A 29 9.53 -0.39 -9.79
N PHE A 30 9.61 -0.25 -8.47
CA PHE A 30 10.81 0.22 -7.79
C PHE A 30 11.34 -0.85 -6.83
N PRO A 31 12.61 -0.80 -6.38
CA PRO A 31 13.15 -1.80 -5.47
C PRO A 31 12.40 -1.82 -4.14
N ALA A 32 12.11 -3.02 -3.62
CA ALA A 32 11.43 -3.17 -2.34
C ALA A 32 12.24 -2.65 -1.16
N GLY A 33 11.56 -2.24 -0.11
CA GLY A 33 12.15 -1.84 1.17
C GLY A 33 12.07 -0.34 1.46
N GLU A 34 12.10 -0.01 2.76
CA GLU A 34 11.94 1.36 3.29
C GLU A 34 12.99 2.34 2.74
N ALA A 35 14.21 1.88 2.45
CA ALA A 35 15.28 2.73 1.89
C ALA A 35 14.88 3.40 0.55
N HIS A 36 13.90 2.86 -0.13
CA HIS A 36 13.39 3.39 -1.40
C HIS A 36 12.16 4.30 -1.26
N LYS A 37 11.68 4.48 -0.04
CA LYS A 37 10.58 5.41 0.29
C LYS A 37 11.10 6.84 0.42
N ASN A 38 11.52 7.43 -0.68
CA ASN A 38 12.21 8.73 -0.70
C ASN A 38 11.87 9.58 -1.92
N LEU A 39 12.24 10.86 -1.89
CA LEU A 39 11.97 11.82 -2.96
C LEU A 39 12.61 11.42 -4.30
N SER A 40 13.75 10.75 -4.29
CA SER A 40 14.40 10.31 -5.53
C SER A 40 13.56 9.25 -6.28
N THR A 41 12.92 8.34 -5.54
CA THR A 41 12.00 7.36 -6.13
C THR A 41 10.73 8.03 -6.66
N VAL A 42 10.20 8.99 -5.93
CA VAL A 42 9.04 9.79 -6.37
C VAL A 42 9.38 10.58 -7.64
N GLN A 43 10.57 11.19 -7.72
CA GLN A 43 11.01 11.90 -8.93
C GLN A 43 11.03 10.98 -10.14
N LYS A 44 11.57 9.77 -10.02
CA LYS A 44 11.58 8.80 -11.12
C LYS A 44 10.17 8.39 -11.56
N LEU A 45 9.24 8.28 -10.60
CA LEU A 45 7.84 8.04 -10.91
C LEU A 45 7.24 9.22 -11.69
N TYR A 46 7.51 10.49 -11.31
CA TYR A 46 7.07 11.65 -12.08
C TYR A 46 7.61 11.64 -13.51
N GLU A 47 8.91 11.36 -13.67
CA GLU A 47 9.53 11.25 -15.00
C GLU A 47 8.79 10.24 -15.87
N ARG A 48 8.44 9.06 -15.29
CA ARG A 48 7.67 8.05 -16.00
C ARG A 48 6.27 8.55 -16.37
N LEU A 49 5.55 9.19 -15.45
CA LEU A 49 4.21 9.73 -15.72
C LEU A 49 4.22 10.80 -16.81
N ILE A 50 5.23 11.68 -16.83
CA ILE A 50 5.41 12.73 -17.85
C ILE A 50 5.68 12.11 -19.21
N LEU A 51 6.58 11.13 -19.30
CA LEU A 51 6.93 10.45 -20.54
C LEU A 51 5.73 9.72 -21.17
N GLU A 52 4.89 9.14 -20.32
CA GLU A 52 3.67 8.44 -20.73
C GLU A 52 2.47 9.38 -20.89
N ARG A 53 2.65 10.68 -20.71
CA ARG A 53 1.66 11.74 -20.91
C ARG A 53 0.44 11.64 -20.00
N PHE A 54 0.65 11.20 -18.77
CA PHE A 54 -0.42 11.19 -17.75
C PHE A 54 -0.96 12.60 -17.52
N ASP A 55 -2.27 12.72 -17.49
CA ASP A 55 -2.97 13.97 -17.20
C ASP A 55 -3.82 13.89 -15.91
N ARG A 56 -4.62 14.92 -15.64
CA ARG A 56 -5.42 15.00 -14.40
C ARG A 56 -6.59 14.04 -14.35
N SER A 57 -6.99 13.45 -15.47
CA SER A 57 -8.05 12.45 -15.55
C SER A 57 -7.53 11.04 -15.29
N ASP A 58 -6.22 10.85 -15.33
CA ASP A 58 -5.58 9.58 -15.04
C ASP A 58 -5.52 9.29 -13.53
N MET A 59 -5.20 8.05 -13.19
CA MET A 59 -5.22 7.56 -11.83
C MET A 59 -3.98 6.71 -11.55
N LEU A 60 -3.44 6.81 -10.33
CA LEU A 60 -2.43 5.87 -9.85
C LEU A 60 -3.09 4.73 -9.08
N VAL A 61 -2.54 3.54 -9.22
CA VAL A 61 -2.89 2.36 -8.42
C VAL A 61 -1.66 1.92 -7.63
N ALA A 62 -1.74 2.00 -6.31
CA ALA A 62 -0.71 1.53 -5.38
C ALA A 62 -0.96 0.06 -5.06
N LEU A 63 -0.18 -0.85 -5.61
CA LEU A 63 -0.25 -2.29 -5.33
C LEU A 63 0.93 -2.69 -4.45
N GLY A 64 0.73 -2.87 -3.15
CA GLY A 64 1.82 -3.22 -2.24
C GLY A 64 1.55 -2.95 -0.76
N GLY A 65 2.60 -3.01 0.05
CA GLY A 65 2.58 -2.65 1.46
C GLY A 65 2.56 -1.14 1.70
N GLY A 66 2.78 -0.74 2.96
CA GLY A 66 2.75 0.67 3.39
C GLY A 66 3.72 1.57 2.63
N VAL A 67 4.93 1.08 2.31
CA VAL A 67 5.92 1.81 1.52
C VAL A 67 5.36 2.22 0.15
N VAL A 68 4.72 1.27 -0.55
CA VAL A 68 4.13 1.52 -1.86
C VAL A 68 2.93 2.46 -1.75
N GLY A 69 2.06 2.24 -0.76
CA GLY A 69 0.88 3.08 -0.52
C GLY A 69 1.25 4.54 -0.24
N ASP A 70 2.20 4.75 0.66
CA ASP A 70 2.67 6.08 1.05
C ASP A 70 3.35 6.83 -0.10
N LEU A 71 4.29 6.17 -0.80
CA LEU A 71 5.02 6.77 -1.91
C LEU A 71 4.10 7.10 -3.09
N CYS A 72 3.25 6.15 -3.48
CA CYS A 72 2.32 6.32 -4.59
C CYS A 72 1.26 7.40 -4.26
N GLY A 73 0.72 7.37 -3.04
CA GLY A 73 -0.24 8.38 -2.60
C GLY A 73 0.35 9.78 -2.53
N PHE A 74 1.60 9.92 -2.07
CA PHE A 74 2.32 11.20 -2.10
C PHE A 74 2.61 11.67 -3.53
N ALA A 75 3.02 10.76 -4.41
CA ALA A 75 3.18 11.08 -5.83
C ALA A 75 1.87 11.55 -6.45
N ALA A 76 0.76 10.87 -6.16
CA ALA A 76 -0.56 11.27 -6.62
C ALA A 76 -0.99 12.64 -6.08
N ALA A 77 -0.70 12.93 -4.81
CA ALA A 77 -1.03 14.21 -4.18
C ALA A 77 -0.33 15.41 -4.81
N THR A 78 0.85 15.20 -5.37
CA THR A 78 1.75 16.26 -5.81
C THR A 78 1.89 16.36 -7.33
N TYR A 79 1.75 15.27 -8.07
CA TYR A 79 1.75 15.26 -9.52
C TYR A 79 0.57 16.10 -10.06
N LEU A 80 0.85 17.06 -10.95
CA LEU A 80 -0.13 18.00 -11.52
C LEU A 80 -1.00 18.73 -10.45
N ARG A 81 -0.49 18.88 -9.23
CA ARG A 81 -1.19 19.43 -8.03
C ARG A 81 -2.29 18.51 -7.48
N GLY A 82 -2.23 17.24 -7.79
CA GLY A 82 -3.12 16.19 -7.31
C GLY A 82 -3.88 15.48 -8.43
N ILE A 83 -3.69 14.16 -8.47
CA ILE A 83 -4.48 13.23 -9.29
C ILE A 83 -5.10 12.17 -8.37
N SER A 84 -6.08 11.46 -8.86
CA SER A 84 -6.72 10.37 -8.11
C SER A 84 -5.78 9.18 -7.92
N PHE A 85 -5.96 8.43 -6.82
CA PHE A 85 -5.31 7.15 -6.67
C PHE A 85 -6.19 6.12 -5.94
N ILE A 86 -5.83 4.85 -6.10
CA ILE A 86 -6.43 3.68 -5.46
C ILE A 86 -5.32 2.94 -4.71
N GLN A 87 -5.66 2.34 -3.56
CA GLN A 87 -4.76 1.44 -2.84
C GLN A 87 -5.24 -0.01 -2.93
N ILE A 88 -4.30 -0.91 -3.20
CA ILE A 88 -4.45 -2.36 -3.11
C ILE A 88 -3.41 -2.85 -2.10
N PRO A 89 -3.71 -2.77 -0.78
CA PRO A 89 -2.78 -3.14 0.27
C PRO A 89 -2.54 -4.65 0.30
N THR A 90 -1.27 -5.08 0.36
CA THR A 90 -0.88 -6.50 0.31
C THR A 90 -0.25 -7.02 1.60
N THR A 91 0.08 -6.17 2.56
CA THR A 91 0.55 -6.57 3.89
C THR A 91 -0.53 -6.38 4.93
N LEU A 92 -0.51 -7.15 6.01
CA LEU A 92 -1.49 -7.00 7.10
C LEU A 92 -1.46 -5.57 7.66
N LEU A 93 -0.26 -5.02 7.92
CA LEU A 93 -0.10 -3.66 8.42
C LEU A 93 -0.76 -2.63 7.48
N SER A 94 -0.59 -2.78 6.18
CA SER A 94 -1.22 -1.86 5.23
C SER A 94 -2.73 -2.03 5.14
N GLN A 95 -3.25 -3.22 5.34
CA GLN A 95 -4.69 -3.49 5.31
C GLN A 95 -5.43 -2.93 6.53
N VAL A 96 -4.80 -2.97 7.71
CA VAL A 96 -5.46 -2.58 8.97
C VAL A 96 -5.11 -1.17 9.47
N ASP A 97 -4.07 -0.55 8.93
CA ASP A 97 -3.56 0.74 9.42
C ASP A 97 -3.16 1.70 8.29
N SER A 98 -2.06 1.45 7.55
CA SER A 98 -1.47 2.50 6.73
C SER A 98 -2.29 2.91 5.50
N SER A 99 -3.22 2.09 5.02
CA SER A 99 -4.17 2.50 3.96
C SER A 99 -5.32 3.36 4.46
N ILE A 100 -5.41 3.64 5.76
CA ILE A 100 -6.53 4.32 6.40
C ILE A 100 -6.09 5.73 6.85
N GLY A 101 -6.93 6.72 6.58
CA GLY A 101 -6.71 8.09 7.04
C GLY A 101 -5.94 9.00 6.08
N GLY A 102 -5.54 8.49 4.89
CA GLY A 102 -4.98 9.31 3.82
C GLY A 102 -3.63 9.95 4.11
N LYS A 103 -2.90 9.47 5.10
CA LYS A 103 -1.52 9.87 5.33
C LYS A 103 -0.65 9.28 4.24
N THR A 104 0.03 10.13 3.48
CA THR A 104 0.95 9.71 2.43
C THR A 104 2.25 10.48 2.56
N GLY A 105 3.37 9.86 2.23
CA GLY A 105 4.63 10.55 2.39
C GLY A 105 5.85 9.68 2.13
N VAL A 106 7.00 10.33 2.26
CA VAL A 106 8.30 9.71 2.09
C VAL A 106 9.26 10.15 3.20
N ASP A 107 10.32 9.40 3.34
CA ASP A 107 11.41 9.72 4.24
C ASP A 107 12.27 10.83 3.64
N PHE A 108 12.85 11.64 4.52
CA PHE A 108 13.79 12.68 4.16
C PHE A 108 15.07 12.52 4.98
N ASP A 109 16.16 12.24 4.31
CA ASP A 109 17.44 11.86 4.93
C ASP A 109 17.26 10.71 5.93
N SER A 110 17.58 10.94 7.19
CA SER A 110 17.42 9.96 8.29
C SER A 110 16.06 10.04 9.00
N TYR A 111 15.18 10.93 8.57
CA TYR A 111 13.89 11.17 9.21
C TYR A 111 12.76 10.47 8.47
N LYS A 112 12.03 9.59 9.18
CA LYS A 112 10.90 8.88 8.61
C LYS A 112 9.66 9.78 8.45
N ASN A 113 8.97 9.63 7.32
CA ASN A 113 7.66 10.24 7.05
C ASN A 113 7.59 11.78 7.19
N MET A 114 8.71 12.48 6.98
CA MET A 114 8.76 13.94 7.21
C MET A 114 8.21 14.76 6.05
N VAL A 115 8.19 14.22 4.86
CA VAL A 115 7.66 14.90 3.67
C VAL A 115 6.44 14.15 3.17
N GLY A 116 5.29 14.78 3.21
CA GLY A 116 4.04 14.10 2.87
C GLY A 116 2.86 15.04 2.66
N ALA A 117 1.73 14.42 2.39
CA ALA A 117 0.44 15.10 2.21
C ALA A 117 -0.69 14.22 2.73
N PHE A 118 -1.77 14.85 3.19
CA PHE A 118 -3.03 14.15 3.38
C PHE A 118 -3.74 14.04 2.02
N HIS A 119 -3.81 12.82 1.49
CA HIS A 119 -4.45 12.54 0.21
C HIS A 119 -5.24 11.24 0.30
N MET A 120 -6.57 11.36 0.30
CA MET A 120 -7.44 10.19 0.46
C MET A 120 -7.52 9.39 -0.83
N PRO A 121 -7.31 8.06 -0.79
CA PRO A 121 -7.54 7.22 -1.94
C PRO A 121 -9.03 7.22 -2.31
N LYS A 122 -9.33 7.09 -3.60
CA LYS A 122 -10.71 6.93 -4.09
C LYS A 122 -11.31 5.58 -3.70
N LEU A 123 -10.46 4.58 -3.53
CA LEU A 123 -10.83 3.22 -3.14
C LEU A 123 -9.63 2.58 -2.42
N VAL A 124 -9.91 1.80 -1.40
CA VAL A 124 -8.99 0.80 -0.83
C VAL A 124 -9.59 -0.57 -1.09
N TYR A 125 -8.93 -1.37 -1.92
CA TYR A 125 -9.36 -2.73 -2.23
C TYR A 125 -8.48 -3.74 -1.48
N THR A 126 -9.03 -4.34 -0.44
CA THR A 126 -8.34 -5.32 0.40
C THR A 126 -8.70 -6.75 -0.03
N ASN A 127 -7.67 -7.52 -0.38
CA ASN A 127 -7.80 -8.96 -0.61
C ASN A 127 -6.99 -9.71 0.44
N ILE A 128 -7.67 -10.35 1.39
CA ILE A 128 -7.03 -11.07 2.49
C ILE A 128 -6.15 -12.24 2.02
N ARG A 129 -6.35 -12.77 0.81
CA ARG A 129 -5.52 -13.84 0.25
C ARG A 129 -4.05 -13.42 0.07
N THR A 130 -3.77 -12.13 -0.03
CA THR A 130 -2.38 -11.64 -0.09
C THR A 130 -1.60 -11.96 1.18
N LEU A 131 -2.27 -12.18 2.30
CA LEU A 131 -1.65 -12.58 3.57
C LEU A 131 -1.06 -13.99 3.53
N LEU A 132 -1.50 -14.86 2.62
CA LEU A 132 -0.96 -16.22 2.47
C LEU A 132 0.47 -16.23 1.91
N THR A 133 0.86 -15.21 1.18
CA THR A 133 2.22 -15.06 0.63
C THR A 133 3.09 -14.10 1.43
N LEU A 134 2.52 -13.49 2.49
CA LEU A 134 3.24 -12.53 3.32
C LEU A 134 4.24 -13.26 4.23
N PRO A 135 5.52 -12.86 4.31
CA PRO A 135 6.48 -13.39 5.28
C PRO A 135 5.99 -13.28 6.73
N ASP A 136 6.39 -14.23 7.59
CA ASP A 136 5.91 -14.31 8.97
C ASP A 136 6.25 -13.07 9.81
N ASN A 137 7.44 -12.49 9.61
CA ASN A 137 7.83 -11.25 10.28
C ASN A 137 6.95 -10.06 9.89
N GLU A 138 6.55 -9.97 8.63
CA GLU A 138 5.66 -8.91 8.14
C GLU A 138 4.22 -9.13 8.63
N PHE A 139 3.78 -10.39 8.71
CA PHE A 139 2.50 -10.73 9.28
C PHE A 139 2.44 -10.37 10.78
N ALA A 140 3.48 -10.75 11.54
CA ALA A 140 3.61 -10.42 12.96
C ALA A 140 3.64 -8.90 13.21
N ALA A 141 4.32 -8.12 12.35
CA ALA A 141 4.31 -6.66 12.43
C ALA A 141 2.89 -6.08 12.30
N GLY A 142 2.11 -6.59 11.36
CA GLY A 142 0.69 -6.19 11.21
C GLY A 142 -0.19 -6.61 12.38
N LEU A 143 0.06 -7.78 12.96
CA LEU A 143 -0.67 -8.24 14.15
C LEU A 143 -0.48 -7.29 15.36
N GLY A 144 0.65 -6.63 15.48
CA GLY A 144 0.87 -5.61 16.51
C GLY A 144 -0.21 -4.51 16.47
N GLU A 145 -0.56 -4.03 15.28
CA GLU A 145 -1.62 -3.04 15.11
C GLU A 145 -3.03 -3.63 15.38
N VAL A 146 -3.28 -4.85 14.93
CA VAL A 146 -4.54 -5.55 15.23
C VAL A 146 -4.78 -5.68 16.74
N ILE A 147 -3.76 -6.12 17.49
CA ILE A 147 -3.79 -6.23 18.94
C ILE A 147 -3.95 -4.85 19.59
N LYS A 148 -3.25 -3.84 19.09
CA LYS A 148 -3.37 -2.45 19.56
C LYS A 148 -4.82 -1.96 19.48
N HIS A 149 -5.55 -2.24 18.41
CA HIS A 149 -6.95 -1.85 18.28
C HIS A 149 -7.81 -2.42 19.42
N GLY A 150 -7.66 -3.71 19.73
CA GLY A 150 -8.35 -4.35 20.84
C GLY A 150 -7.98 -3.75 22.20
N LEU A 151 -6.68 -3.55 22.45
CA LEU A 151 -6.18 -3.00 23.72
C LEU A 151 -6.65 -1.57 23.99
N ILE A 152 -6.75 -0.73 22.96
CA ILE A 152 -7.11 0.70 23.12
C ILE A 152 -8.63 0.89 23.22
N ARG A 153 -9.41 0.11 22.47
CA ARG A 153 -10.78 0.49 22.20
C ARG A 153 -11.82 -0.60 22.48
N ASP A 154 -11.47 -1.87 22.36
CA ASP A 154 -12.46 -2.94 22.33
C ASP A 154 -11.97 -4.20 23.06
N ARG A 155 -12.41 -4.35 24.30
CA ARG A 155 -12.06 -5.48 25.14
C ARG A 155 -12.59 -6.81 24.60
N GLU A 156 -13.78 -6.84 24.04
CA GLU A 156 -14.39 -8.06 23.51
C GLU A 156 -13.62 -8.54 22.29
N TYR A 157 -13.21 -7.60 21.43
CA TYR A 157 -12.33 -7.89 20.28
C TYR A 157 -10.97 -8.44 20.74
N TYR A 158 -10.38 -7.86 21.78
CA TYR A 158 -9.11 -8.36 22.32
C TYR A 158 -9.26 -9.80 22.85
N ASP A 159 -10.30 -10.08 23.61
CA ASP A 159 -10.55 -11.42 24.16
C ASP A 159 -10.85 -12.44 23.04
N TRP A 160 -11.51 -11.99 21.95
CA TRP A 160 -11.72 -12.79 20.74
C TRP A 160 -10.39 -13.13 20.05
N LEU A 161 -9.48 -12.15 19.88
CA LEU A 161 -8.15 -12.38 19.31
C LEU A 161 -7.36 -13.43 20.11
N LEU A 162 -7.41 -13.36 21.43
CA LEU A 162 -6.75 -14.35 22.29
C LEU A 162 -7.31 -15.75 22.12
N SER A 163 -8.63 -15.88 22.03
CA SER A 163 -9.30 -17.18 21.88
C SER A 163 -9.08 -17.83 20.51
N HIS A 164 -8.77 -17.03 19.46
CA HIS A 164 -8.54 -17.49 18.09
C HIS A 164 -7.06 -17.37 17.66
N ALA A 165 -6.14 -17.21 18.62
CA ALA A 165 -4.72 -16.99 18.30
C ALA A 165 -4.11 -18.06 17.38
N GLY A 166 -4.48 -19.33 17.57
CA GLY A 166 -3.99 -20.42 16.73
C GLY A 166 -4.48 -20.35 15.28
N GLU A 167 -5.74 -19.97 15.07
CA GLU A 167 -6.34 -19.79 13.72
C GLU A 167 -5.73 -18.59 13.01
N ILE A 168 -5.49 -17.49 13.76
CA ILE A 168 -4.84 -16.30 13.26
C ILE A 168 -3.39 -16.62 12.85
N GLU A 169 -2.63 -17.33 13.67
CA GLU A 169 -1.26 -17.73 13.37
C GLU A 169 -1.21 -18.66 12.13
N ALA A 170 -2.18 -19.57 12.02
CA ALA A 170 -2.33 -20.43 10.85
C ALA A 170 -2.81 -19.69 9.59
N ARG A 171 -3.18 -18.41 9.71
CA ARG A 171 -3.78 -17.60 8.63
C ARG A 171 -5.00 -18.26 8.03
N ASP A 172 -5.85 -18.83 8.88
CA ASP A 172 -7.12 -19.41 8.46
C ASP A 172 -8.02 -18.28 7.91
N LEU A 173 -8.45 -18.40 6.68
CA LEU A 173 -9.30 -17.43 6.00
C LEU A 173 -10.80 -17.77 6.06
N THR A 174 -11.16 -18.84 6.79
CA THR A 174 -12.56 -19.25 7.03
C THR A 174 -13.07 -18.75 8.41
#